data_5f40239aec77c53fe4059165ec0ef1fd
#
_entry.id   5f40239aec77c53fe4059165ec0ef1fd
#
_cell.length_a   1.000
_cell.length_b   1.000
_cell.length_c   1.000
_cell.angle_alpha   90.00
_cell.angle_beta   90.00
_cell.angle_gamma   90.00
#
_symmetry.space_group_name_H-M   'P 1'
#
loop_
_entity.id
_entity.type
_entity.pdbx_description
1 polymer ?
#
loop_
_entity_poly.entity_id
_entity_poly.type
_entity_poly.pdbx_seq_one_letter_code
_entity_poly.pdbx_strand_id
1 'polypeptide(L)'
;MKIHEYQGKEILRQFGIPVPRGYPAFSVLEASEAAQRLGGPVWVVKAQIHAGGRGKGGGVKLARSLDDVKKLSSEILGMQLKTHQTGPDGQKVRRLLIEEGADIQHEYYVAAVTDRATQRVAMMASSEGGMDIEEVAHATPEKILKVFVDPAVGLTDAQGTELANGIGVPAASQAQAIDVLKKLYACYMATDCSLAEINPLILEGSVNGKPGNIKALDAKFNFDANALFRHPEIVAYRDLDEEDPAEIEASKFDLAYIQLDGNIGCLVNGAGLAMATMDTIKLFGGEPANFLDVGCGATAEKVTEAFKIMLGNKKVEAILVNIFGGIMRCDTIAEGVIAACKAVNLGQPTGRPEAVDPLGGPAQSAVGAVKVVPLVVRMKGTNEDLGKKMLKDSGLPIITAESMADAAQAVMAALKK
;
A
#
# COMPACT_ATOMS: atom_id res chain seq x y z
N MET A 1 -5.03 3.44 -2.98
CA MET A 1 -5.74 2.15 -2.75
C MET A 1 -5.22 1.14 -3.76
N LYS A 2 -4.93 -0.10 -3.33
CA LYS A 2 -4.57 -1.25 -4.18
C LYS A 2 -5.76 -2.16 -4.37
N ILE A 3 -5.75 -2.99 -5.40
CA ILE A 3 -6.76 -4.02 -5.68
C ILE A 3 -6.11 -5.33 -6.09
N HIS A 4 -6.86 -6.42 -6.07
CA HIS A 4 -6.38 -7.73 -6.54
C HIS A 4 -6.26 -7.80 -8.06
N GLU A 5 -5.43 -8.72 -8.57
CA GLU A 5 -5.23 -8.96 -10.01
C GLU A 5 -6.54 -9.21 -10.75
N TYR A 6 -7.43 -10.07 -10.22
CA TYR A 6 -8.69 -10.38 -10.91
C TYR A 6 -9.61 -9.16 -11.05
N GLN A 7 -9.58 -8.24 -10.07
CA GLN A 7 -10.31 -6.97 -10.12
C GLN A 7 -9.67 -6.02 -11.15
N GLY A 8 -8.32 -5.94 -11.15
CA GLY A 8 -7.59 -5.18 -12.16
C GLY A 8 -7.86 -5.68 -13.59
N LYS A 9 -7.92 -7.00 -13.79
CA LYS A 9 -8.30 -7.58 -15.08
C LYS A 9 -9.73 -7.28 -15.48
N GLU A 10 -10.65 -7.16 -14.52
CA GLU A 10 -12.01 -6.72 -14.81
C GLU A 10 -12.04 -5.28 -15.33
N ILE A 11 -11.28 -4.38 -14.71
CA ILE A 11 -11.11 -3.01 -15.20
C ILE A 11 -10.48 -3.01 -16.60
N LEU A 12 -9.39 -3.75 -16.82
CA LEU A 12 -8.77 -3.86 -18.16
C LEU A 12 -9.78 -4.32 -19.22
N ARG A 13 -10.64 -5.28 -18.89
CA ARG A 13 -11.68 -5.80 -19.77
C ARG A 13 -12.73 -4.74 -20.10
N GLN A 14 -13.13 -3.90 -19.14
CA GLN A 14 -14.06 -2.79 -19.36
C GLN A 14 -13.50 -1.75 -20.35
N PHE A 15 -12.17 -1.57 -20.36
CA PHE A 15 -11.49 -0.72 -21.33
C PHE A 15 -11.14 -1.46 -22.64
N GLY A 16 -11.58 -2.70 -22.83
CA GLY A 16 -11.37 -3.48 -24.02
C GLY A 16 -9.93 -3.97 -24.23
N ILE A 17 -9.15 -4.09 -23.15
CA ILE A 17 -7.84 -4.74 -23.16
C ILE A 17 -8.06 -6.24 -23.02
N PRO A 18 -7.52 -7.09 -23.94
CA PRO A 18 -7.67 -8.52 -23.85
C PRO A 18 -6.97 -9.09 -22.61
N VAL A 19 -7.70 -9.92 -21.87
CA VAL A 19 -7.19 -10.66 -20.71
C VAL A 19 -7.65 -12.13 -20.81
N PRO A 20 -6.91 -13.10 -20.24
CA PRO A 20 -7.38 -14.48 -20.15
C PRO A 20 -8.73 -14.58 -19.43
N ARG A 21 -9.51 -15.61 -19.75
CA ARG A 21 -10.70 -15.93 -18.97
C ARG A 21 -10.29 -16.46 -17.61
N GLY A 22 -10.96 -16.01 -16.55
CA GLY A 22 -10.66 -16.45 -15.20
C GLY A 22 -11.78 -16.11 -14.24
N TYR A 23 -11.82 -16.85 -13.12
CA TYR A 23 -12.81 -16.64 -12.06
C TYR A 23 -12.11 -16.65 -10.70
N PRO A 24 -12.46 -15.69 -9.81
CA PRO A 24 -12.00 -15.74 -8.42
C PRO A 24 -12.63 -16.95 -7.71
N ALA A 25 -11.90 -17.48 -6.72
CA ALA A 25 -12.35 -18.58 -5.88
C ALA A 25 -11.91 -18.35 -4.43
N PHE A 26 -12.81 -18.56 -3.49
CA PHE A 26 -12.60 -18.36 -2.06
C PHE A 26 -12.55 -19.69 -1.29
N SER A 27 -12.75 -20.79 -2.01
CA SER A 27 -12.66 -22.16 -1.50
C SER A 27 -12.11 -23.09 -2.57
N VAL A 28 -11.65 -24.29 -2.16
CA VAL A 28 -11.20 -25.33 -3.08
C VAL A 28 -12.34 -25.82 -3.99
N LEU A 29 -13.57 -25.82 -3.48
CA LEU A 29 -14.76 -26.20 -4.25
C LEU A 29 -14.99 -25.18 -5.37
N GLU A 30 -15.05 -23.89 -5.05
CA GLU A 30 -15.19 -22.82 -6.04
C GLU A 30 -14.06 -22.83 -7.08
N ALA A 31 -12.83 -23.11 -6.67
CA ALA A 31 -11.70 -23.26 -7.58
C ALA A 31 -11.91 -24.41 -8.60
N SER A 32 -12.43 -25.56 -8.13
CA SER A 32 -12.76 -26.68 -8.99
C SER A 32 -13.90 -26.35 -9.98
N GLU A 33 -14.95 -25.67 -9.50
CA GLU A 33 -16.08 -25.22 -10.32
C GLU A 33 -15.64 -24.19 -11.37
N ALA A 34 -14.77 -23.24 -10.97
CA ALA A 34 -14.17 -22.27 -11.88
C ALA A 34 -13.38 -22.96 -13.00
N ALA A 35 -12.56 -23.96 -12.68
CA ALA A 35 -11.80 -24.73 -13.66
C ALA A 35 -12.73 -25.52 -14.61
N GLN A 36 -13.77 -26.14 -14.10
CA GLN A 36 -14.77 -26.83 -14.94
C GLN A 36 -15.47 -25.85 -15.89
N ARG A 37 -15.85 -24.68 -15.41
CA ARG A 37 -16.50 -23.64 -16.22
C ARG A 37 -15.59 -23.08 -17.31
N LEU A 38 -14.28 -22.93 -17.03
CA LEU A 38 -13.29 -22.50 -18.03
C LEU A 38 -13.11 -23.53 -19.12
N GLY A 39 -13.13 -24.82 -18.75
CA GLY A 39 -12.75 -25.91 -19.65
C GLY A 39 -11.27 -25.88 -20.00
N GLY A 40 -10.88 -26.74 -20.95
CA GLY A 40 -9.51 -26.75 -21.49
C GLY A 40 -8.58 -27.72 -20.75
N PRO A 41 -7.34 -27.91 -21.29
CA PRO A 41 -6.39 -28.88 -20.76
C PRO A 41 -5.44 -28.33 -19.69
N VAL A 42 -5.37 -27.00 -19.52
CA VAL A 42 -4.43 -26.34 -18.60
C VAL A 42 -5.10 -25.15 -17.93
N TRP A 43 -4.92 -25.07 -16.63
CA TRP A 43 -5.33 -23.92 -15.80
C TRP A 43 -4.16 -23.36 -15.02
N VAL A 44 -4.28 -22.11 -14.60
CA VAL A 44 -3.33 -21.46 -13.70
C VAL A 44 -4.06 -21.17 -12.39
N VAL A 45 -3.52 -21.65 -11.28
CA VAL A 45 -3.98 -21.34 -9.93
C VAL A 45 -3.11 -20.21 -9.39
N LYS A 46 -3.68 -19.03 -9.16
CA LYS A 46 -2.95 -17.83 -8.77
C LYS A 46 -3.42 -17.32 -7.41
N ALA A 47 -2.52 -17.21 -6.45
CA ALA A 47 -2.76 -16.50 -5.19
C ALA A 47 -3.14 -15.05 -5.47
N GLN A 48 -4.11 -14.52 -4.74
CA GLN A 48 -4.52 -13.13 -4.82
C GLN A 48 -4.13 -12.40 -3.54
N ILE A 49 -3.07 -11.59 -3.61
CA ILE A 49 -2.59 -10.69 -2.58
C ILE A 49 -2.17 -9.36 -3.22
N HIS A 50 -2.10 -8.28 -2.46
CA HIS A 50 -1.69 -6.95 -2.95
C HIS A 50 -0.16 -6.80 -3.08
N ALA A 51 0.53 -7.86 -3.51
CA ALA A 51 1.97 -7.88 -3.73
C ALA A 51 2.37 -8.56 -5.03
N GLY A 52 3.45 -8.08 -5.62
CA GLY A 52 4.10 -8.71 -6.77
C GLY A 52 5.01 -9.89 -6.37
N GLY A 53 5.62 -10.55 -7.37
CA GLY A 53 6.55 -11.66 -7.13
C GLY A 53 5.89 -12.97 -6.69
N ARG A 54 4.58 -13.09 -6.81
CA ARG A 54 3.79 -14.27 -6.39
C ARG A 54 4.27 -15.57 -7.02
N GLY A 55 4.71 -15.54 -8.29
CA GLY A 55 5.26 -16.70 -8.98
C GLY A 55 6.52 -17.24 -8.32
N LYS A 56 7.50 -16.36 -8.04
CA LYS A 56 8.76 -16.70 -7.34
C LYS A 56 8.48 -17.22 -5.91
N GLY A 57 7.44 -16.69 -5.24
CA GLY A 57 7.00 -17.12 -3.91
C GLY A 57 6.19 -18.44 -3.87
N GLY A 58 5.92 -19.05 -5.03
CA GLY A 58 5.14 -20.31 -5.11
C GLY A 58 3.62 -20.12 -5.13
N GLY A 59 3.13 -18.88 -5.21
CA GLY A 59 1.71 -18.54 -5.25
C GLY A 59 1.07 -18.65 -6.64
N VAL A 60 1.80 -19.08 -7.67
CA VAL A 60 1.28 -19.30 -9.03
C VAL A 60 1.70 -20.67 -9.50
N LYS A 61 0.75 -21.53 -9.85
CA LYS A 61 0.98 -22.93 -10.23
C LYS A 61 0.13 -23.33 -11.45
N LEU A 62 0.71 -24.18 -12.31
CA LEU A 62 0.00 -24.78 -13.44
C LEU A 62 -0.68 -26.06 -13.01
N ALA A 63 -1.95 -26.22 -13.36
CA ALA A 63 -2.74 -27.43 -13.19
C ALA A 63 -3.09 -28.05 -14.56
N ARG A 64 -2.95 -29.37 -14.69
CA ARG A 64 -3.24 -30.12 -15.92
C ARG A 64 -4.42 -31.08 -15.79
N SER A 65 -5.02 -31.11 -14.60
CA SER A 65 -6.22 -31.87 -14.30
C SER A 65 -7.05 -31.13 -13.24
N LEU A 66 -8.33 -31.48 -13.12
CA LEU A 66 -9.18 -30.95 -12.04
C LEU A 66 -8.70 -31.36 -10.66
N ASP A 67 -8.06 -32.53 -10.54
CA ASP A 67 -7.46 -32.96 -9.28
C ASP A 67 -6.22 -32.15 -8.93
N ASP A 68 -5.40 -31.75 -9.93
CA ASP A 68 -4.33 -30.79 -9.72
C ASP A 68 -4.89 -29.44 -9.24
N VAL A 69 -5.98 -28.94 -9.83
CA VAL A 69 -6.60 -27.67 -9.39
C VAL A 69 -7.01 -27.77 -7.91
N LYS A 70 -7.68 -28.85 -7.50
CA LYS A 70 -8.06 -29.07 -6.09
C LYS A 70 -6.86 -29.11 -5.16
N LYS A 71 -5.83 -29.88 -5.53
CA LYS A 71 -4.59 -30.04 -4.75
C LYS A 71 -3.88 -28.70 -4.59
N LEU A 72 -3.58 -28.01 -5.70
CA LEU A 72 -2.86 -26.75 -5.70
C LEU A 72 -3.66 -25.63 -5.00
N SER A 73 -4.99 -25.61 -5.17
CA SER A 73 -5.84 -24.68 -4.46
C SER A 73 -5.80 -24.90 -2.95
N SER A 74 -5.78 -26.16 -2.49
CA SER A 74 -5.65 -26.51 -1.07
C SER A 74 -4.28 -26.12 -0.49
N GLU A 75 -3.21 -26.20 -1.30
CA GLU A 75 -1.85 -25.82 -0.89
C GLU A 75 -1.69 -24.30 -0.79
N ILE A 76 -2.28 -23.55 -1.75
CA ILE A 76 -2.07 -22.10 -1.87
C ILE A 76 -3.04 -21.32 -1.00
N LEU A 77 -4.30 -21.75 -0.89
CA LEU A 77 -5.31 -21.06 -0.08
C LEU A 77 -4.98 -21.20 1.40
N GLY A 78 -4.84 -20.07 2.08
CA GLY A 78 -4.47 -20.01 3.50
C GLY A 78 -2.96 -19.99 3.78
N MET A 79 -2.10 -20.20 2.76
CA MET A 79 -0.64 -20.08 2.96
C MET A 79 -0.22 -18.66 3.30
N GLN A 80 0.89 -18.51 4.04
CA GLN A 80 1.62 -17.25 4.20
C GLN A 80 2.58 -17.10 3.02
N LEU A 81 2.16 -16.33 2.02
CA LEU A 81 2.95 -16.12 0.82
C LEU A 81 4.00 -15.03 1.05
N LYS A 82 5.27 -15.41 0.94
CA LYS A 82 6.41 -14.50 1.08
C LYS A 82 6.93 -14.09 -0.28
N THR A 83 6.98 -12.79 -0.51
CA THR A 83 7.60 -12.18 -1.68
C THR A 83 8.50 -11.03 -1.23
N HIS A 84 9.28 -10.44 -2.13
CA HIS A 84 10.09 -9.26 -1.81
C HIS A 84 9.25 -8.03 -1.40
N GLN A 85 7.92 -8.05 -1.66
CA GLN A 85 6.99 -6.94 -1.34
C GLN A 85 6.12 -7.19 -0.10
N THR A 86 6.11 -8.39 0.49
CA THR A 86 5.23 -8.73 1.64
C THR A 86 5.92 -8.63 3.00
N GLY A 87 7.21 -8.31 3.03
CA GLY A 87 7.99 -8.38 4.26
C GLY A 87 8.25 -9.81 4.76
N PRO A 88 8.93 -9.96 5.92
CA PRO A 88 9.38 -11.26 6.43
C PRO A 88 8.25 -12.18 6.88
N ASP A 89 7.12 -11.62 7.33
CA ASP A 89 5.97 -12.39 7.81
C ASP A 89 5.11 -12.93 6.67
N GLY A 90 5.24 -12.37 5.47
CA GLY A 90 4.43 -12.73 4.32
C GLY A 90 2.98 -12.20 4.42
N GLN A 91 2.17 -12.53 3.41
CA GLN A 91 0.75 -12.18 3.36
C GLN A 91 -0.09 -13.45 3.26
N LYS A 92 -1.16 -13.55 4.07
CA LYS A 92 -2.06 -14.70 4.02
C LYS A 92 -2.90 -14.69 2.76
N VAL A 93 -2.85 -15.77 2.00
CA VAL A 93 -3.69 -15.95 0.80
C VAL A 93 -5.11 -16.32 1.20
N ARG A 94 -6.07 -15.43 0.97
CA ARG A 94 -7.49 -15.64 1.30
C ARG A 94 -8.35 -15.95 0.09
N ARG A 95 -7.83 -15.77 -1.11
CA ARG A 95 -8.54 -16.01 -2.38
C ARG A 95 -7.58 -16.38 -3.49
N LEU A 96 -8.13 -17.04 -4.49
CA LEU A 96 -7.43 -17.48 -5.69
C LEU A 96 -8.04 -16.85 -6.94
N LEU A 97 -7.29 -16.81 -8.01
CA LEU A 97 -7.78 -16.66 -9.37
C LEU A 97 -7.48 -17.95 -10.10
N ILE A 98 -8.51 -18.60 -10.64
CA ILE A 98 -8.39 -19.74 -11.54
C ILE A 98 -8.54 -19.21 -12.95
N GLU A 99 -7.51 -19.39 -13.76
CA GLU A 99 -7.40 -18.79 -15.08
C GLU A 99 -7.06 -19.83 -16.14
N GLU A 100 -7.51 -19.62 -17.38
CA GLU A 100 -7.10 -20.46 -18.50
C GLU A 100 -5.60 -20.32 -18.77
N GLY A 101 -4.95 -21.39 -19.20
CA GLY A 101 -3.55 -21.35 -19.64
C GLY A 101 -3.40 -20.54 -20.92
N ALA A 102 -2.26 -19.91 -21.11
CA ALA A 102 -1.90 -19.15 -22.29
C ALA A 102 -0.66 -19.77 -22.97
N ASP A 103 -0.61 -19.73 -24.30
CA ASP A 103 0.57 -20.10 -25.10
C ASP A 103 1.49 -18.90 -25.27
N ILE A 104 2.41 -18.71 -24.31
CA ILE A 104 3.28 -17.54 -24.22
C ILE A 104 4.46 -17.68 -25.18
N GLN A 105 4.57 -16.79 -26.15
CA GLN A 105 5.71 -16.71 -27.06
C GLN A 105 6.70 -15.60 -26.67
N HIS A 106 6.16 -14.46 -26.24
CA HIS A 106 6.94 -13.33 -25.72
C HIS A 106 6.24 -12.69 -24.54
N GLU A 107 7.03 -12.19 -23.61
CA GLU A 107 6.57 -11.45 -22.44
C GLU A 107 7.13 -10.03 -22.48
N TYR A 108 6.29 -9.05 -22.25
CA TYR A 108 6.62 -7.62 -22.22
C TYR A 108 6.16 -7.02 -20.90
N TYR A 109 6.83 -5.97 -20.49
CA TYR A 109 6.38 -5.10 -19.41
C TYR A 109 5.77 -3.84 -20.00
N VAL A 110 4.61 -3.38 -19.50
CA VAL A 110 4.05 -2.07 -19.84
C VAL A 110 3.40 -1.45 -18.59
N ALA A 111 3.59 -0.14 -18.41
CA ALA A 111 2.97 0.57 -17.30
C ALA A 111 2.71 2.04 -17.64
N ALA A 112 1.76 2.63 -16.91
CA ALA A 112 1.49 4.06 -16.85
C ALA A 112 1.70 4.55 -15.41
N VAL A 113 2.47 5.63 -15.24
CA VAL A 113 2.72 6.28 -13.95
C VAL A 113 2.75 7.80 -14.09
N THR A 114 2.42 8.52 -13.03
CA THR A 114 2.62 9.98 -13.00
C THR A 114 4.10 10.30 -12.82
N ASP A 115 4.68 11.03 -13.77
CA ASP A 115 6.01 11.61 -13.62
C ASP A 115 5.92 13.04 -13.08
N ARG A 116 6.36 13.21 -11.85
CA ARG A 116 6.28 14.50 -11.14
C ARG A 116 7.24 15.55 -11.71
N ALA A 117 8.38 15.11 -12.27
CA ALA A 117 9.39 16.01 -12.80
C ALA A 117 8.90 16.71 -14.07
N THR A 118 8.25 15.98 -14.97
CA THR A 118 7.69 16.52 -16.21
C THR A 118 6.24 16.95 -16.09
N GLN A 119 5.55 16.64 -14.97
CA GLN A 119 4.11 16.84 -14.75
C GLN A 119 3.24 16.16 -15.84
N ARG A 120 3.67 14.99 -16.30
CA ARG A 120 3.02 14.21 -17.35
C ARG A 120 2.84 12.75 -16.91
N VAL A 121 2.10 12.00 -17.69
CA VAL A 121 2.04 10.55 -17.55
C VAL A 121 3.20 9.94 -18.33
N ALA A 122 4.04 9.18 -17.65
CA ALA A 122 5.05 8.35 -18.30
C ALA A 122 4.44 7.01 -18.64
N MET A 123 4.36 6.70 -19.95
CA MET A 123 4.11 5.35 -20.42
C MET A 123 5.45 4.64 -20.58
N MET A 124 5.59 3.50 -19.91
CA MET A 124 6.82 2.70 -19.89
C MET A 124 6.59 1.36 -20.57
N ALA A 125 7.61 0.88 -21.26
CA ALA A 125 7.60 -0.46 -21.84
C ALA A 125 9.01 -1.09 -21.80
N SER A 126 9.06 -2.42 -21.65
CA SER A 126 10.32 -3.19 -21.70
C SER A 126 10.10 -4.55 -22.34
N SER A 127 11.13 -5.08 -23.00
CA SER A 127 11.19 -6.47 -23.47
C SER A 127 11.38 -7.49 -22.33
N GLU A 128 11.68 -7.02 -21.13
CA GLU A 128 11.92 -7.84 -19.94
C GLU A 128 10.61 -8.05 -19.14
N GLY A 129 9.60 -8.64 -19.78
CA GLY A 129 8.35 -8.99 -19.12
C GLY A 129 8.49 -10.18 -18.16
N GLY A 130 7.58 -10.26 -17.16
CA GLY A 130 7.63 -11.30 -16.14
C GLY A 130 8.76 -11.14 -15.11
N MET A 131 9.64 -10.17 -15.31
CA MET A 131 10.73 -9.83 -14.39
C MET A 131 10.30 -8.75 -13.39
N ASP A 132 11.07 -8.66 -12.30
CA ASP A 132 10.96 -7.52 -11.38
C ASP A 132 11.52 -6.27 -12.08
N ILE A 133 10.66 -5.28 -12.31
CA ILE A 133 11.04 -4.10 -13.09
C ILE A 133 12.05 -3.21 -12.35
N GLU A 134 12.06 -3.25 -11.03
CA GLU A 134 13.03 -2.53 -10.19
C GLU A 134 14.43 -3.16 -10.37
N GLU A 135 14.53 -4.50 -10.48
CA GLU A 135 15.79 -5.18 -10.82
C GLU A 135 16.26 -4.79 -12.22
N VAL A 136 15.35 -4.74 -13.20
CA VAL A 136 15.67 -4.31 -14.58
C VAL A 136 16.12 -2.85 -14.59
N ALA A 137 15.43 -1.98 -13.88
CA ALA A 137 15.79 -0.55 -13.77
C ALA A 137 17.18 -0.32 -13.16
N HIS A 138 17.61 -1.20 -12.26
CA HIS A 138 18.91 -1.12 -11.63
C HIS A 138 20.03 -1.73 -12.51
N ALA A 139 19.78 -2.90 -13.11
CA ALA A 139 20.78 -3.66 -13.85
C ALA A 139 20.93 -3.22 -15.31
N THR A 140 19.83 -2.89 -15.98
CA THR A 140 19.77 -2.59 -17.43
C THR A 140 18.73 -1.50 -17.72
N PRO A 141 18.90 -0.26 -17.18
CA PRO A 141 17.92 0.82 -17.30
C PRO A 141 17.59 1.19 -18.76
N GLU A 142 18.51 0.96 -19.69
CA GLU A 142 18.34 1.19 -21.13
C GLU A 142 17.28 0.28 -21.76
N LYS A 143 16.91 -0.81 -21.12
CA LYS A 143 15.83 -1.70 -21.57
C LYS A 143 14.43 -1.17 -21.21
N ILE A 144 14.33 -0.13 -20.40
CA ILE A 144 13.06 0.50 -20.04
C ILE A 144 12.88 1.75 -20.87
N LEU A 145 12.05 1.64 -21.89
CA LEU A 145 11.65 2.76 -22.73
C LEU A 145 10.56 3.58 -22.04
N LYS A 146 10.61 4.91 -22.23
CA LYS A 146 9.65 5.84 -21.65
C LYS A 146 9.24 6.87 -22.67
N VAL A 147 7.94 7.13 -22.77
CA VAL A 147 7.38 8.30 -23.46
C VAL A 147 6.54 9.10 -22.48
N PHE A 148 6.65 10.42 -22.56
CA PHE A 148 5.89 11.33 -21.71
C PHE A 148 4.67 11.84 -22.48
N VAL A 149 3.49 11.50 -21.98
CA VAL A 149 2.23 11.80 -22.63
C VAL A 149 1.69 13.15 -22.14
N ASP A 150 1.35 14.03 -23.06
CA ASP A 150 0.62 15.25 -22.74
C ASP A 150 -0.84 14.91 -22.46
N PRO A 151 -1.37 15.18 -21.24
CA PRO A 151 -2.74 14.83 -20.89
C PRO A 151 -3.80 15.48 -21.78
N ALA A 152 -3.48 16.63 -22.40
CA ALA A 152 -4.40 17.33 -23.32
C ALA A 152 -4.52 16.63 -24.67
N VAL A 153 -3.51 15.81 -25.06
CA VAL A 153 -3.45 15.14 -26.37
C VAL A 153 -3.74 13.65 -26.23
N GLY A 154 -3.29 13.02 -25.13
CA GLY A 154 -3.32 11.58 -24.95
C GLY A 154 -2.17 10.85 -25.64
N LEU A 155 -2.09 9.54 -25.48
CA LEU A 155 -1.05 8.71 -26.11
C LEU A 155 -1.28 8.67 -27.62
N THR A 156 -0.33 9.23 -28.39
CA THR A 156 -0.39 9.27 -29.85
C THR A 156 0.01 7.93 -30.49
N ASP A 157 -0.41 7.70 -31.74
CA ASP A 157 0.00 6.51 -32.49
C ASP A 157 1.53 6.45 -32.68
N ALA A 158 2.17 7.61 -32.86
CA ALA A 158 3.63 7.69 -32.97
C ALA A 158 4.33 7.21 -31.70
N GLN A 159 3.89 7.66 -30.54
CA GLN A 159 4.41 7.22 -29.24
C GLN A 159 4.13 5.73 -28.98
N GLY A 160 2.93 5.25 -29.31
CA GLY A 160 2.60 3.83 -29.21
C GLY A 160 3.49 2.96 -30.14
N THR A 161 3.77 3.45 -31.36
CA THR A 161 4.66 2.80 -32.32
C THR A 161 6.11 2.78 -31.81
N GLU A 162 6.57 3.90 -31.24
CA GLU A 162 7.90 3.99 -30.62
C GLU A 162 8.09 2.92 -29.54
N LEU A 163 7.14 2.81 -28.61
CA LEU A 163 7.19 1.82 -27.54
C LEU A 163 7.13 0.39 -28.09
N ALA A 164 6.14 0.09 -28.96
CA ALA A 164 5.95 -1.26 -29.49
C ALA A 164 7.16 -1.75 -30.32
N ASN A 165 7.74 -0.87 -31.14
CA ASN A 165 8.97 -1.17 -31.87
C ASN A 165 10.16 -1.38 -30.96
N GLY A 166 10.32 -0.47 -29.98
CA GLY A 166 11.48 -0.47 -29.11
C GLY A 166 11.57 -1.70 -28.21
N ILE A 167 10.44 -2.31 -27.84
CA ILE A 167 10.40 -3.57 -27.08
C ILE A 167 10.38 -4.82 -27.99
N GLY A 168 10.44 -4.65 -29.30
CA GLY A 168 10.56 -5.75 -30.24
C GLY A 168 9.23 -6.48 -30.53
N VAL A 169 8.08 -5.83 -30.43
CA VAL A 169 6.81 -6.43 -30.85
C VAL A 169 6.86 -6.71 -32.36
N PRO A 170 6.58 -7.96 -32.82
CA PRO A 170 6.58 -8.28 -34.25
C PRO A 170 5.60 -7.40 -35.04
N ALA A 171 5.99 -7.02 -36.25
CA ALA A 171 5.22 -6.11 -37.10
C ALA A 171 3.72 -6.50 -37.25
N ALA A 172 3.46 -7.80 -37.37
CA ALA A 172 2.09 -8.34 -37.50
C ALA A 172 1.22 -8.12 -36.23
N SER A 173 1.81 -7.87 -35.05
CA SER A 173 1.11 -7.69 -33.77
C SER A 173 1.21 -6.26 -33.24
N GLN A 174 1.93 -5.35 -33.92
CA GLN A 174 2.13 -3.98 -33.47
C GLN A 174 0.83 -3.19 -33.32
N ALA A 175 -0.09 -3.32 -34.25
CA ALA A 175 -1.39 -2.63 -34.14
C ALA A 175 -2.16 -3.03 -32.89
N GLN A 176 -2.11 -4.30 -32.50
CA GLN A 176 -2.71 -4.77 -31.23
C GLN A 176 -1.99 -4.21 -29.99
N ALA A 177 -0.66 -4.17 -30.03
CA ALA A 177 0.14 -3.64 -28.91
C ALA A 177 -0.12 -2.12 -28.72
N ILE A 178 -0.15 -1.36 -29.82
CA ILE A 178 -0.46 0.08 -29.81
C ILE A 178 -1.87 0.33 -29.25
N ASP A 179 -2.86 -0.45 -29.66
CA ASP A 179 -4.23 -0.37 -29.15
C ASP A 179 -4.28 -0.63 -27.64
N VAL A 180 -3.57 -1.67 -27.16
CA VAL A 180 -3.46 -1.97 -25.71
C VAL A 180 -2.81 -0.82 -24.96
N LEU A 181 -1.71 -0.24 -25.44
CA LEU A 181 -1.04 0.89 -24.80
C LEU A 181 -1.94 2.12 -24.70
N LYS A 182 -2.69 2.43 -25.76
CA LYS A 182 -3.66 3.54 -25.77
C LYS A 182 -4.80 3.32 -24.78
N LYS A 183 -5.33 2.10 -24.72
CA LYS A 183 -6.38 1.71 -23.78
C LYS A 183 -5.89 1.72 -22.34
N LEU A 184 -4.65 1.29 -22.08
CA LEU A 184 -4.03 1.34 -20.74
C LEU A 184 -3.89 2.78 -20.27
N TYR A 185 -3.42 3.68 -21.15
CA TYR A 185 -3.38 5.11 -20.86
C TYR A 185 -4.79 5.67 -20.56
N ALA A 186 -5.78 5.35 -21.39
CA ALA A 186 -7.16 5.79 -21.19
C ALA A 186 -7.73 5.26 -19.86
N CYS A 187 -7.47 4.00 -19.54
CA CYS A 187 -7.83 3.39 -18.27
C CYS A 187 -7.18 4.13 -17.08
N TYR A 188 -5.86 4.37 -17.15
CA TYR A 188 -5.10 5.10 -16.15
C TYR A 188 -5.72 6.47 -15.84
N MET A 189 -6.02 7.25 -16.88
CA MET A 189 -6.62 8.59 -16.74
C MET A 189 -8.05 8.56 -16.22
N ALA A 190 -8.87 7.65 -16.74
CA ALA A 190 -10.31 7.59 -16.42
C ALA A 190 -10.58 7.09 -14.98
N THR A 191 -9.66 6.33 -14.42
CA THR A 191 -9.83 5.71 -13.08
C THR A 191 -8.95 6.37 -12.00
N ASP A 192 -8.32 7.49 -12.31
CA ASP A 192 -7.39 8.20 -11.41
C ASP A 192 -6.34 7.28 -10.79
N CYS A 193 -5.72 6.46 -11.64
CA CYS A 193 -4.60 5.62 -11.18
C CYS A 193 -3.37 6.46 -10.84
N SER A 194 -2.61 6.02 -9.86
CA SER A 194 -1.23 6.42 -9.63
C SER A 194 -0.23 5.43 -10.25
N LEU A 195 -0.69 4.20 -10.50
CA LEU A 195 0.01 3.15 -11.25
C LEU A 195 -1.01 2.27 -11.95
N ALA A 196 -0.80 1.98 -13.22
CA ALA A 196 -1.45 0.90 -13.96
C ALA A 196 -0.36 0.09 -14.67
N GLU A 197 -0.15 -1.16 -14.27
CA GLU A 197 0.94 -2.01 -14.71
C GLU A 197 0.39 -3.35 -15.23
N ILE A 198 0.95 -3.80 -16.34
CA ILE A 198 0.73 -5.13 -16.91
C ILE A 198 2.11 -5.81 -17.00
N ASN A 199 2.32 -6.84 -16.17
CA ASN A 199 3.58 -7.55 -16.11
C ASN A 199 3.37 -9.06 -15.84
N PRO A 200 3.34 -9.90 -16.90
CA PRO A 200 3.63 -9.54 -18.30
C PRO A 200 2.40 -9.19 -19.14
N LEU A 201 2.61 -8.36 -20.15
CA LEU A 201 1.82 -8.31 -21.37
C LEU A 201 2.38 -9.37 -22.29
N ILE A 202 1.59 -10.31 -22.80
CA ILE A 202 2.08 -11.42 -23.59
C ILE A 202 1.68 -11.32 -25.05
N LEU A 203 2.54 -11.87 -25.91
CA LEU A 203 2.18 -12.28 -27.26
C LEU A 203 1.97 -13.80 -27.26
N GLU A 204 0.78 -14.25 -27.62
CA GLU A 204 0.48 -15.68 -27.80
C GLU A 204 1.05 -16.22 -29.11
N GLY A 205 1.17 -17.55 -29.19
CA GLY A 205 1.57 -18.23 -30.42
C GLY A 205 0.59 -18.02 -31.57
N SER A 206 1.13 -18.09 -32.78
CA SER A 206 0.33 -17.98 -34.00
C SER A 206 -0.64 -19.17 -34.14
N VAL A 207 -1.89 -18.90 -34.49
CA VAL A 207 -2.89 -19.93 -34.72
C VAL A 207 -3.36 -19.87 -36.17
N ASN A 208 -3.28 -21.00 -36.89
CA ASN A 208 -3.72 -21.10 -38.29
C ASN A 208 -3.13 -20.02 -39.22
N GLY A 209 -1.85 -19.66 -39.00
CA GLY A 209 -1.13 -18.68 -39.82
C GLY A 209 -1.51 -17.22 -39.50
N LYS A 210 -2.39 -16.97 -38.52
CA LYS A 210 -2.67 -15.63 -38.00
C LYS A 210 -1.74 -15.29 -36.83
N PRO A 211 -1.28 -14.04 -36.70
CA PRO A 211 -0.51 -13.59 -35.55
C PRO A 211 -1.21 -13.95 -34.25
N GLY A 212 -0.46 -14.29 -33.22
CA GLY A 212 -0.99 -14.47 -31.88
C GLY A 212 -1.59 -13.18 -31.32
N ASN A 213 -2.41 -13.31 -30.29
CA ASN A 213 -3.04 -12.17 -29.65
C ASN A 213 -2.11 -11.52 -28.61
N ILE A 214 -2.19 -10.23 -28.47
CA ILE A 214 -1.62 -9.50 -27.35
C ILE A 214 -2.63 -9.54 -26.18
N LYS A 215 -2.20 -10.04 -25.01
CA LYS A 215 -3.06 -10.14 -23.81
C LYS A 215 -2.34 -9.70 -22.54
N ALA A 216 -3.07 -9.10 -21.61
CA ALA A 216 -2.57 -8.80 -20.28
C ALA A 216 -2.70 -10.05 -19.39
N LEU A 217 -1.57 -10.65 -19.03
CA LEU A 217 -1.54 -11.87 -18.20
C LEU A 217 -1.56 -11.58 -16.71
N ASP A 218 -1.16 -10.39 -16.31
CA ASP A 218 -1.28 -9.87 -14.93
C ASP A 218 -1.78 -8.42 -14.99
N ALA A 219 -2.24 -7.91 -13.86
CA ALA A 219 -2.71 -6.53 -13.72
C ALA A 219 -2.44 -6.04 -12.29
N LYS A 220 -1.76 -4.91 -12.18
CA LYS A 220 -1.48 -4.25 -10.91
C LYS A 220 -1.92 -2.79 -11.00
N PHE A 221 -2.83 -2.41 -10.12
CA PHE A 221 -3.40 -1.07 -10.06
C PHE A 221 -3.21 -0.46 -8.68
N ASN A 222 -2.76 0.80 -8.67
CA ASN A 222 -2.84 1.67 -7.51
C ASN A 222 -3.65 2.90 -7.92
N PHE A 223 -4.63 3.26 -7.10
CA PHE A 223 -5.49 4.43 -7.32
C PHE A 223 -5.11 5.57 -6.40
N ASP A 224 -5.28 6.79 -6.86
CA ASP A 224 -5.14 7.98 -6.03
C ASP A 224 -6.26 7.99 -4.97
N ALA A 225 -5.87 7.87 -3.70
CA ALA A 225 -6.83 7.85 -2.60
C ALA A 225 -7.66 9.15 -2.52
N ASN A 226 -7.10 10.28 -2.96
CA ASN A 226 -7.80 11.57 -2.97
C ASN A 226 -8.91 11.65 -4.04
N ALA A 227 -8.89 10.77 -5.04
CA ALA A 227 -9.89 10.72 -6.11
C ALA A 227 -10.98 9.65 -5.89
N LEU A 228 -10.85 8.77 -4.92
CA LEU A 228 -11.76 7.64 -4.70
C LEU A 228 -13.21 8.05 -4.45
N PHE A 229 -13.45 9.26 -3.93
CA PHE A 229 -14.81 9.77 -3.72
C PHE A 229 -15.66 9.82 -5.00
N ARG A 230 -15.03 9.87 -6.17
CA ARG A 230 -15.70 9.86 -7.47
C ARG A 230 -15.71 8.49 -8.17
N HIS A 231 -15.13 7.45 -7.52
CA HIS A 231 -15.04 6.09 -8.02
C HIS A 231 -15.61 5.06 -7.03
N PRO A 232 -16.91 5.12 -6.68
CA PRO A 232 -17.52 4.19 -5.74
C PRO A 232 -17.41 2.72 -6.17
N GLU A 233 -17.40 2.44 -7.48
CA GLU A 233 -17.20 1.12 -8.06
C GLU A 233 -15.80 0.56 -7.78
N ILE A 234 -14.77 1.42 -7.73
CA ILE A 234 -13.40 1.05 -7.38
C ILE A 234 -13.28 0.87 -5.85
N VAL A 235 -13.92 1.74 -5.07
CA VAL A 235 -13.96 1.61 -3.61
C VAL A 235 -14.56 0.26 -3.19
N ALA A 236 -15.53 -0.27 -3.94
CA ALA A 236 -16.13 -1.58 -3.68
C ALA A 236 -15.13 -2.75 -3.81
N TYR A 237 -13.98 -2.54 -4.47
CA TYR A 237 -12.91 -3.53 -4.59
C TYR A 237 -11.95 -3.53 -3.39
N ARG A 238 -12.09 -2.60 -2.45
CA ARG A 238 -11.20 -2.50 -1.29
C ARG A 238 -11.23 -3.79 -0.47
N ASP A 239 -10.06 -4.29 -0.12
CA ASP A 239 -9.88 -5.45 0.73
C ASP A 239 -9.14 -5.06 2.01
N LEU A 240 -9.89 -4.94 3.10
CA LEU A 240 -9.35 -4.55 4.41
C LEU A 240 -8.38 -5.60 4.99
N ASP A 241 -8.49 -6.86 4.59
CA ASP A 241 -7.57 -7.92 5.01
C ASP A 241 -6.16 -7.78 4.42
N GLU A 242 -6.00 -6.93 3.41
CA GLU A 242 -4.74 -6.61 2.74
C GLU A 242 -4.14 -5.27 3.19
N GLU A 243 -4.83 -4.53 4.06
CA GLU A 243 -4.38 -3.25 4.59
C GLU A 243 -3.83 -3.40 6.02
N ASP A 244 -3.00 -2.45 6.45
CA ASP A 244 -2.51 -2.41 7.82
C ASP A 244 -3.67 -2.11 8.80
N PRO A 245 -3.87 -2.91 9.85
CA PRO A 245 -4.96 -2.72 10.81
C PRO A 245 -4.93 -1.34 11.49
N ALA A 246 -3.75 -0.76 11.73
CA ALA A 246 -3.63 0.56 12.34
C ALA A 246 -4.05 1.67 11.35
N GLU A 247 -3.74 1.51 10.05
CA GLU A 247 -4.18 2.42 9.00
C GLU A 247 -5.70 2.36 8.82
N ILE A 248 -6.29 1.16 8.88
CA ILE A 248 -7.74 0.97 8.85
C ILE A 248 -8.40 1.68 10.03
N GLU A 249 -7.88 1.48 11.25
CA GLU A 249 -8.41 2.11 12.45
C GLU A 249 -8.33 3.63 12.37
N ALA A 250 -7.17 4.16 11.93
CA ALA A 250 -6.96 5.59 11.74
C ALA A 250 -7.96 6.21 10.74
N SER A 251 -8.28 5.48 9.67
CA SER A 251 -9.22 5.96 8.65
C SER A 251 -10.64 6.18 9.16
N LYS A 252 -11.06 5.49 10.24
CA LYS A 252 -12.38 5.67 10.86
C LYS A 252 -12.54 7.04 11.55
N PHE A 253 -11.40 7.63 11.94
CA PHE A 253 -11.33 8.94 12.62
C PHE A 253 -10.81 10.05 11.70
N ASP A 254 -10.73 9.80 10.40
CA ASP A 254 -10.19 10.76 9.44
C ASP A 254 -8.77 11.24 9.84
N LEU A 255 -7.92 10.28 10.22
CA LEU A 255 -6.51 10.46 10.52
C LEU A 255 -5.67 9.95 9.37
N ALA A 256 -4.73 10.77 8.90
CA ALA A 256 -3.73 10.33 7.93
C ALA A 256 -2.60 9.61 8.68
N TYR A 257 -2.62 8.29 8.68
CA TYR A 257 -1.67 7.42 9.38
C TYR A 257 -0.97 6.48 8.40
N ILE A 258 0.34 6.34 8.54
CA ILE A 258 1.14 5.34 7.83
C ILE A 258 2.06 4.66 8.84
N GLN A 259 1.99 3.34 8.92
CA GLN A 259 2.87 2.53 9.77
C GLN A 259 4.29 2.50 9.22
N LEU A 260 5.28 2.71 10.10
CA LEU A 260 6.71 2.59 9.80
C LEU A 260 7.38 1.61 10.78
N ASP A 261 8.66 1.30 10.54
CA ASP A 261 9.37 0.26 11.29
C ASP A 261 10.09 0.74 12.57
N GLY A 262 10.07 2.03 12.86
CA GLY A 262 10.77 2.62 13.99
C GLY A 262 10.11 2.40 15.34
N ASN A 263 10.63 3.11 16.36
CA ASN A 263 10.21 3.01 17.76
C ASN A 263 9.77 4.35 18.38
N ILE A 264 9.78 5.45 17.60
CA ILE A 264 9.31 6.76 18.04
C ILE A 264 7.98 7.08 17.38
N GLY A 265 6.88 7.05 18.16
CA GLY A 265 5.57 7.47 17.71
C GLY A 265 5.55 8.98 17.44
N CYS A 266 4.98 9.39 16.31
CA CYS A 266 4.88 10.78 15.89
C CYS A 266 3.41 11.21 15.80
N LEU A 267 3.02 12.31 16.49
CA LEU A 267 1.72 12.96 16.36
C LEU A 267 1.95 14.42 15.97
N VAL A 268 1.48 14.79 14.80
CA VAL A 268 1.77 16.10 14.21
C VAL A 268 0.53 16.67 13.55
N ASN A 269 0.39 17.98 13.46
CA ASN A 269 -0.63 18.64 12.64
C ASN A 269 0.00 19.23 11.38
N GLY A 270 -0.41 18.70 10.24
CA GLY A 270 0.07 19.08 8.92
C GLY A 270 1.16 18.15 8.38
N ALA A 271 0.94 17.64 7.17
CA ALA A 271 1.78 16.64 6.53
C ALA A 271 3.25 17.09 6.35
N GLY A 272 3.47 18.37 5.98
CA GLY A 272 4.81 18.93 5.84
C GLY A 272 5.58 18.97 7.16
N LEU A 273 4.90 19.34 8.25
CA LEU A 273 5.50 19.33 9.59
C LEU A 273 5.76 17.88 10.06
N ALA A 274 4.89 16.94 9.72
CA ALA A 274 5.07 15.52 10.05
C ALA A 274 6.33 14.96 9.36
N MET A 275 6.51 15.22 8.06
CA MET A 275 7.71 14.83 7.32
C MET A 275 8.97 15.45 7.93
N ALA A 276 8.97 16.77 8.18
CA ALA A 276 10.10 17.46 8.81
C ALA A 276 10.42 16.93 10.22
N THR A 277 9.40 16.53 10.97
CA THR A 277 9.58 15.91 12.29
C THR A 277 10.28 14.57 12.19
N MET A 278 9.85 13.71 11.25
CA MET A 278 10.49 12.42 11.00
C MET A 278 11.94 12.58 10.52
N ASP A 279 12.20 13.52 9.61
CA ASP A 279 13.55 13.81 9.14
C ASP A 279 14.44 14.30 10.29
N THR A 280 13.90 15.15 11.17
CA THR A 280 14.66 15.61 12.36
C THR A 280 14.96 14.45 13.31
N ILE A 281 14.00 13.56 13.58
CA ILE A 281 14.24 12.35 14.38
C ILE A 281 15.37 11.51 13.77
N LYS A 282 15.34 11.28 12.46
CA LYS A 282 16.40 10.53 11.73
C LYS A 282 17.75 11.23 11.84
N LEU A 283 17.79 12.55 11.70
CA LEU A 283 19.03 13.34 11.84
C LEU A 283 19.69 13.16 13.22
N PHE A 284 18.90 12.99 14.26
CA PHE A 284 19.38 12.74 15.63
C PHE A 284 19.57 11.25 15.96
N GLY A 285 19.49 10.36 14.96
CA GLY A 285 19.75 8.92 15.08
C GLY A 285 18.58 8.10 15.61
N GLY A 286 17.35 8.64 15.56
CA GLY A 286 16.13 7.94 15.94
C GLY A 286 15.42 7.33 14.74
N GLU A 287 14.42 6.46 15.00
CA GLU A 287 13.63 5.78 13.99
C GLU A 287 12.13 6.07 14.20
N PRO A 288 11.46 6.84 13.29
CA PRO A 288 10.03 7.08 13.36
C PRO A 288 9.23 5.78 13.22
N ALA A 289 8.25 5.57 14.11
CA ALA A 289 7.34 4.41 14.06
C ALA A 289 6.13 4.62 13.16
N ASN A 290 5.82 5.86 12.84
CA ASN A 290 4.67 6.21 12.00
C ASN A 290 4.80 7.63 11.43
N PHE A 291 4.13 7.86 10.30
CA PHE A 291 3.64 9.17 9.90
C PHE A 291 2.24 9.33 10.48
N LEU A 292 1.93 10.48 11.07
CA LEU A 292 0.58 10.81 11.52
C LEU A 292 0.33 12.31 11.41
N ASP A 293 -0.70 12.67 10.66
CA ASP A 293 -1.24 14.02 10.58
C ASP A 293 -2.66 14.04 11.12
N VAL A 294 -2.87 14.75 12.23
CA VAL A 294 -4.19 14.90 12.83
C VAL A 294 -5.03 15.97 12.14
N GLY A 295 -4.46 16.70 11.17
CA GLY A 295 -5.12 17.78 10.43
C GLY A 295 -5.29 19.06 11.24
N CYS A 296 -5.81 20.10 10.59
CA CYS A 296 -6.03 21.42 11.21
C CYS A 296 -7.26 21.50 12.12
N GLY A 297 -8.12 20.48 12.14
CA GLY A 297 -9.35 20.40 12.91
C GLY A 297 -9.33 19.32 13.99
N ALA A 298 -8.16 18.97 14.55
CA ALA A 298 -8.06 17.91 15.54
C ALA A 298 -8.89 18.23 16.79
N THR A 299 -9.77 17.30 17.13
CA THR A 299 -10.54 17.30 18.38
C THR A 299 -9.81 16.48 19.44
N ALA A 300 -10.18 16.62 20.70
CA ALA A 300 -9.68 15.77 21.79
C ALA A 300 -9.90 14.28 21.49
N GLU A 301 -11.00 13.92 20.84
CA GLU A 301 -11.30 12.56 20.41
C GLU A 301 -10.29 12.05 19.38
N LYS A 302 -10.05 12.79 18.26
CA LYS A 302 -9.04 12.43 17.25
C LYS A 302 -7.66 12.25 17.87
N VAL A 303 -7.25 13.15 18.77
CA VAL A 303 -5.97 13.03 19.47
C VAL A 303 -5.92 11.77 20.34
N THR A 304 -7.00 11.46 21.06
CA THR A 304 -7.11 10.26 21.89
C THR A 304 -6.97 8.98 21.05
N GLU A 305 -7.67 8.90 19.93
CA GLU A 305 -7.60 7.72 19.06
C GLU A 305 -6.21 7.60 18.40
N ALA A 306 -5.60 8.73 18.01
CA ALA A 306 -4.22 8.74 17.54
C ALA A 306 -3.25 8.14 18.57
N PHE A 307 -3.36 8.50 19.85
CA PHE A 307 -2.55 7.90 20.91
C PHE A 307 -2.83 6.40 21.08
N LYS A 308 -4.09 5.96 21.04
CA LYS A 308 -4.45 4.54 21.14
C LYS A 308 -3.82 3.73 19.99
N ILE A 309 -3.89 4.25 18.77
CA ILE A 309 -3.30 3.61 17.58
C ILE A 309 -1.78 3.48 17.73
N MET A 310 -1.10 4.59 18.10
CA MET A 310 0.36 4.56 18.31
C MET A 310 0.79 3.59 19.43
N LEU A 311 0.07 3.59 20.55
CA LEU A 311 0.37 2.71 21.69
C LEU A 311 0.00 1.24 21.43
N GLY A 312 -0.90 0.97 20.49
CA GLY A 312 -1.18 -0.37 19.98
C GLY A 312 0.02 -1.01 19.28
N ASN A 313 0.90 -0.19 18.71
CA ASN A 313 2.17 -0.67 18.15
C ASN A 313 3.18 -0.98 19.28
N LYS A 314 3.47 -2.25 19.48
CA LYS A 314 4.40 -2.73 20.54
C LYS A 314 5.84 -2.24 20.37
N LYS A 315 6.22 -1.81 19.16
CA LYS A 315 7.56 -1.25 18.87
C LYS A 315 7.70 0.17 19.40
N VAL A 316 6.59 0.91 19.64
CA VAL A 316 6.66 2.29 20.12
C VAL A 316 7.18 2.34 21.54
N GLU A 317 8.32 3.01 21.72
CA GLU A 317 9.04 3.15 22.98
C GLU A 317 9.03 4.58 23.54
N ALA A 318 8.78 5.59 22.68
CA ALA A 318 8.59 6.98 23.04
C ALA A 318 7.63 7.65 22.05
N ILE A 319 6.98 8.75 22.45
CA ILE A 319 6.09 9.52 21.57
C ILE A 319 6.58 10.97 21.52
N LEU A 320 6.65 11.52 20.30
CA LEU A 320 6.88 12.92 20.03
C LEU A 320 5.61 13.56 19.44
N VAL A 321 5.03 14.50 20.19
CA VAL A 321 3.96 15.39 19.71
C VAL A 321 4.59 16.68 19.24
N ASN A 322 4.40 17.04 17.98
CA ASN A 322 4.92 18.28 17.40
C ASN A 322 3.80 19.09 16.74
N ILE A 323 3.42 20.18 17.39
CA ILE A 323 2.27 21.00 16.99
C ILE A 323 2.74 22.39 16.58
N PHE A 324 2.22 22.86 15.45
CA PHE A 324 2.30 24.25 15.07
C PHE A 324 0.86 24.83 15.05
N GLY A 325 0.55 25.65 16.06
CA GLY A 325 -0.74 26.30 16.21
C GLY A 325 -0.90 27.50 15.25
N GLY A 326 -1.80 27.32 14.30
CA GLY A 326 -2.28 28.40 13.45
C GLY A 326 -3.79 28.58 13.70
N ILE A 327 -4.61 28.04 12.80
CA ILE A 327 -6.07 27.92 12.98
C ILE A 327 -6.37 27.06 14.22
N MET A 328 -5.63 25.97 14.39
CA MET A 328 -5.67 25.16 15.60
C MET A 328 -4.85 25.81 16.71
N ARG A 329 -5.41 25.92 17.90
CA ARG A 329 -4.81 26.59 19.05
C ARG A 329 -4.06 25.57 19.92
N CYS A 330 -2.92 25.97 20.47
CA CYS A 330 -2.09 25.11 21.32
C CYS A 330 -2.80 24.70 22.62
N ASP A 331 -3.67 25.54 23.20
CA ASP A 331 -4.48 25.22 24.38
C ASP A 331 -5.48 24.09 24.09
N THR A 332 -6.17 24.14 22.96
CA THR A 332 -7.10 23.05 22.54
C THR A 332 -6.37 21.71 22.35
N ILE A 333 -5.16 21.76 21.78
CA ILE A 333 -4.34 20.54 21.63
C ILE A 333 -3.85 20.06 23.01
N ALA A 334 -3.43 20.96 23.89
CA ALA A 334 -3.01 20.59 25.24
C ALA A 334 -4.13 19.87 25.99
N GLU A 335 -5.38 20.34 25.88
CA GLU A 335 -6.57 19.65 26.42
C GLU A 335 -6.70 18.24 25.84
N GLY A 336 -6.60 18.11 24.51
CA GLY A 336 -6.67 16.82 23.82
C GLY A 336 -5.55 15.86 24.24
N VAL A 337 -4.32 16.33 24.33
CA VAL A 337 -3.16 15.52 24.78
C VAL A 337 -3.38 15.07 26.24
N ILE A 338 -3.77 15.97 27.14
CA ILE A 338 -4.05 15.65 28.55
C ILE A 338 -5.20 14.62 28.66
N ALA A 339 -6.28 14.82 27.92
CA ALA A 339 -7.42 13.90 27.91
C ALA A 339 -7.00 12.51 27.38
N ALA A 340 -6.24 12.48 26.28
CA ALA A 340 -5.70 11.26 25.70
C ALA A 340 -4.78 10.51 26.68
N CYS A 341 -3.81 11.21 27.29
CA CYS A 341 -2.91 10.61 28.27
C CYS A 341 -3.66 9.98 29.46
N LYS A 342 -4.70 10.65 29.94
CA LYS A 342 -5.58 10.12 31.01
C LYS A 342 -6.38 8.91 30.54
N ALA A 343 -6.96 8.95 29.34
CA ALA A 343 -7.78 7.88 28.79
C ALA A 343 -6.99 6.59 28.54
N VAL A 344 -5.70 6.73 28.13
CA VAL A 344 -4.82 5.58 27.88
C VAL A 344 -3.87 5.28 29.04
N ASN A 345 -4.04 5.94 30.20
CA ASN A 345 -3.18 5.83 31.41
C ASN A 345 -1.68 6.03 31.07
N LEU A 346 -1.35 6.93 30.16
CA LEU A 346 0.04 7.22 29.77
C LEU A 346 0.76 7.89 30.95
N GLY A 347 1.93 7.39 31.30
CA GLY A 347 2.73 7.93 32.41
C GLY A 347 2.34 7.38 33.79
N GLN A 348 1.41 6.44 33.89
CA GLN A 348 1.11 5.73 35.14
C GLN A 348 1.69 4.29 35.12
N PRO A 349 2.06 3.70 36.26
CA PRO A 349 2.65 2.36 36.32
C PRO A 349 1.75 1.21 35.84
N THR A 350 0.48 1.48 35.56
CA THR A 350 -0.57 0.49 35.19
C THR A 350 -1.00 0.57 33.72
N GLY A 351 -0.31 1.28 32.87
CA GLY A 351 -0.90 1.93 31.71
C GLY A 351 -0.67 1.34 30.33
N ARG A 352 -0.68 0.01 30.08
CA ARG A 352 -1.12 -0.50 28.78
C ARG A 352 -2.48 -1.15 28.97
N PRO A 353 -3.51 -0.85 28.17
CA PRO A 353 -4.72 -1.65 28.16
C PRO A 353 -4.31 -3.09 27.82
N GLU A 354 -4.70 -4.04 28.69
CA GLU A 354 -4.59 -5.47 28.37
C GLU A 354 -5.28 -5.70 27.04
N ALA A 355 -4.54 -6.27 26.10
CA ALA A 355 -5.14 -6.75 24.86
C ALA A 355 -6.20 -7.78 25.27
N VAL A 356 -7.46 -7.45 25.03
CA VAL A 356 -8.57 -8.40 25.25
C VAL A 356 -8.33 -9.53 24.25
N ASP A 357 -7.99 -10.69 24.76
CA ASP A 357 -7.92 -11.92 23.96
C ASP A 357 -9.34 -12.18 23.40
N PRO A 358 -9.54 -12.19 22.08
CA PRO A 358 -10.85 -12.43 21.50
C PRO A 358 -11.41 -13.82 21.80
N LEU A 359 -10.68 -14.69 22.48
CA LEU A 359 -11.07 -16.06 22.80
C LEU A 359 -11.32 -16.33 24.30
N GLY A 360 -11.32 -15.29 25.19
CA GLY A 360 -11.85 -15.40 26.54
C GLY A 360 -11.09 -16.33 27.51
N GLY A 361 -9.82 -16.62 27.30
CA GLY A 361 -8.99 -17.40 28.22
C GLY A 361 -8.43 -16.54 29.38
N PRO A 362 -8.25 -17.11 30.60
CA PRO A 362 -7.67 -16.38 31.73
C PRO A 362 -6.22 -16.04 31.45
N ALA A 363 -5.90 -14.73 31.40
CA ALA A 363 -4.54 -14.24 31.24
C ALA A 363 -3.67 -14.69 32.44
N GLN A 364 -2.62 -15.46 32.19
CA GLN A 364 -1.59 -15.71 33.19
C GLN A 364 -0.84 -14.41 33.43
N SER A 365 -0.89 -13.89 34.65
CA SER A 365 -0.22 -12.67 35.11
C SER A 365 1.31 -12.87 35.08
N ALA A 366 1.92 -12.46 33.96
CA ALA A 366 3.36 -12.15 33.96
C ALA A 366 3.53 -10.74 34.52
N VAL A 367 3.98 -10.62 35.77
CA VAL A 367 4.42 -9.36 36.38
C VAL A 367 5.73 -8.95 35.71
N GLY A 368 5.63 -8.40 34.49
CA GLY A 368 6.72 -7.69 33.83
C GLY A 368 6.59 -6.20 34.16
N ALA A 369 7.71 -5.53 34.44
CA ALA A 369 7.74 -4.10 34.71
C ALA A 369 6.99 -3.34 33.60
N VAL A 370 5.93 -2.59 33.99
CA VAL A 370 5.12 -1.80 33.05
C VAL A 370 6.00 -0.70 32.48
N LYS A 371 6.31 -0.78 31.19
CA LYS A 371 7.13 0.20 30.51
C LYS A 371 6.31 1.47 30.27
N VAL A 372 6.61 2.53 31.04
CA VAL A 372 6.03 3.86 30.80
C VAL A 372 6.60 4.42 29.52
N VAL A 373 5.72 4.70 28.52
CA VAL A 373 6.13 5.33 27.27
C VAL A 373 6.31 6.84 27.50
N PRO A 374 7.54 7.39 27.40
CA PRO A 374 7.78 8.81 27.61
C PRO A 374 7.13 9.64 26.50
N LEU A 375 6.59 10.80 26.88
CA LEU A 375 5.93 11.76 26.02
C LEU A 375 6.70 13.06 25.97
N VAL A 376 7.16 13.44 24.77
CA VAL A 376 7.78 14.73 24.47
C VAL A 376 6.78 15.57 23.68
N VAL A 377 6.56 16.81 24.08
CA VAL A 377 5.61 17.71 23.42
C VAL A 377 6.32 19.02 23.06
N ARG A 378 6.31 19.35 21.77
CA ARG A 378 6.68 20.66 21.25
C ARG A 378 5.44 21.33 20.69
N MET A 379 5.17 22.55 21.19
CA MET A 379 4.06 23.40 20.74
C MET A 379 4.58 24.78 20.38
N LYS A 380 4.18 25.31 19.22
CA LYS A 380 4.44 26.66 18.77
C LYS A 380 3.19 27.29 18.16
N GLY A 381 3.04 28.60 18.27
CA GLY A 381 1.98 29.39 17.62
C GLY A 381 0.88 29.87 18.55
N THR A 382 -0.36 29.93 18.09
CA THR A 382 -1.49 30.55 18.81
C THR A 382 -1.73 29.89 20.18
N ASN A 383 -1.71 30.69 21.24
CA ASN A 383 -1.87 30.28 22.64
C ASN A 383 -0.79 29.30 23.14
N GLU A 384 0.44 29.43 22.63
CA GLU A 384 1.58 28.58 23.01
C GLU A 384 1.81 28.55 24.54
N ASP A 385 1.90 29.73 25.18
CA ASP A 385 2.19 29.84 26.60
C ASP A 385 1.07 29.20 27.47
N LEU A 386 -0.19 29.39 27.06
CA LEU A 386 -1.32 28.77 27.74
C LEU A 386 -1.28 27.25 27.60
N GLY A 387 -1.06 26.73 26.38
CA GLY A 387 -0.94 25.29 26.15
C GLY A 387 0.20 24.64 26.94
N LYS A 388 1.38 25.26 26.96
CA LYS A 388 2.52 24.81 27.76
C LYS A 388 2.23 24.82 29.26
N LYS A 389 1.57 25.87 29.75
CA LYS A 389 1.14 25.95 31.15
C LYS A 389 0.17 24.82 31.51
N MET A 390 -0.83 24.56 30.66
CA MET A 390 -1.80 23.49 30.87
C MET A 390 -1.13 22.11 30.94
N LEU A 391 -0.17 21.82 30.04
CA LEU A 391 0.60 20.58 30.09
C LEU A 391 1.39 20.45 31.40
N LYS A 392 2.04 21.53 31.85
CA LYS A 392 2.80 21.55 33.11
C LYS A 392 1.89 21.35 34.32
N ASP A 393 0.75 22.05 34.37
CA ASP A 393 -0.18 22.02 35.49
C ASP A 393 -0.99 20.70 35.55
N SER A 394 -0.96 19.89 34.49
CA SER A 394 -1.68 18.61 34.42
C SER A 394 -1.11 17.53 35.36
N GLY A 395 0.12 17.71 35.87
CA GLY A 395 0.80 16.73 36.70
C GLY A 395 1.26 15.46 35.96
N LEU A 396 1.08 15.40 34.63
CA LEU A 396 1.54 14.29 33.82
C LEU A 396 3.05 14.39 33.55
N PRO A 397 3.78 13.28 33.41
CA PRO A 397 5.23 13.27 33.15
C PRO A 397 5.53 13.62 31.68
N ILE A 398 5.14 14.81 31.24
CA ILE A 398 5.32 15.34 29.90
C ILE A 398 6.60 16.17 29.86
N ILE A 399 7.46 15.87 28.90
CA ILE A 399 8.69 16.63 28.60
C ILE A 399 8.32 17.68 27.55
N THR A 400 8.47 18.97 27.87
CA THR A 400 8.24 20.05 26.91
C THR A 400 9.53 20.44 26.20
N ALA A 401 9.44 20.77 24.89
CA ALA A 401 10.56 21.19 24.06
C ALA A 401 10.24 22.50 23.33
N GLU A 402 11.27 23.31 23.08
CA GLU A 402 11.12 24.64 22.45
C GLU A 402 11.32 24.58 20.95
N SER A 403 12.33 23.88 20.46
CA SER A 403 12.62 23.71 19.03
C SER A 403 12.40 22.26 18.59
N MET A 404 12.42 22.03 17.27
CA MET A 404 12.37 20.67 16.72
C MET A 404 13.63 19.87 17.11
N ALA A 405 14.78 20.51 17.13
CA ALA A 405 16.05 19.90 17.57
C ALA A 405 15.98 19.49 19.05
N ASP A 406 15.51 20.38 19.93
CA ASP A 406 15.31 20.07 21.35
C ASP A 406 14.34 18.90 21.54
N ALA A 407 13.26 18.86 20.77
CA ALA A 407 12.28 17.80 20.82
C ALA A 407 12.88 16.44 20.41
N ALA A 408 13.66 16.41 19.31
CA ALA A 408 14.34 15.22 18.87
C ALA A 408 15.39 14.74 19.91
N GLN A 409 16.19 15.67 20.45
CA GLN A 409 17.16 15.33 21.51
C GLN A 409 16.48 14.81 22.77
N ALA A 410 15.36 15.42 23.17
CA ALA A 410 14.60 15.02 24.35
C ALA A 410 14.01 13.61 24.19
N VAL A 411 13.43 13.29 23.04
CA VAL A 411 12.86 11.96 22.79
C VAL A 411 13.97 10.89 22.72
N MET A 412 15.12 11.20 22.11
CA MET A 412 16.29 10.31 22.10
C MET A 412 16.87 10.08 23.49
N ALA A 413 16.90 11.11 24.32
CA ALA A 413 17.34 10.99 25.72
C ALA A 413 16.36 10.17 26.57
N ALA A 414 15.08 10.25 26.27
CA ALA A 414 14.03 9.48 26.95
C ALA A 414 14.05 7.99 26.62
N LEU A 415 14.47 7.61 25.40
CA LEU A 415 14.66 6.21 24.98
C LEU A 415 15.82 5.50 25.69
N LYS A 416 16.81 6.26 26.21
CA LYS A 416 18.01 5.71 26.88
C LYS A 416 17.79 5.43 28.37
N LYS A 417 16.67 5.84 28.92
CA LYS A 417 16.27 5.64 30.32
C LYS A 417 15.35 4.43 30.46
#